data_6e339dfba2be72ecb7ec7a17a2bda880
#
_entry.id   6e339dfba2be72ecb7ec7a17a2bda880
#
_cell.length_a   1.000
_cell.length_b   1.000
_cell.length_c   1.000
_cell.angle_alpha   90.00
_cell.angle_beta   90.00
_cell.angle_gamma   90.00
#
_symmetry.space_group_name_H-M   'P 1'
#
loop_
_entity.id
_entity.type
_entity.pdbx_description
1 polymer ?
#
loop_
_entity_poly.entity_id
_entity_poly.type
_entity_poly.pdbx_seq_one_letter_code
_entity_poly.pdbx_strand_id
1 'polypeptide(L)'
;VSAANFIRFVPIGFQRTVLSQTAAIKKEESQIRHIFRTAKQGVLLTLLAIVPFFAMIGIFIQFAYGDAFVDAVPVARVLVLAAAVAGLSGILGNGAKGIGKPLVLMYAEIGGLIVTAAGLPLLLPKLGILGAGITSLMAYFVTCLLLVFYFLKIRRKSN
;
A
#
# COMPACT_ATOMS: atom_id res chain seq x y z
N VAL A 1 17.68 2.37 -2.62
CA VAL A 1 16.82 1.17 -2.77
C VAL A 1 16.59 0.45 -1.42
N SER A 2 17.55 0.47 -0.50
CA SER A 2 17.47 -0.31 0.75
C SER A 2 16.53 0.29 1.81
N ALA A 3 16.45 1.62 1.96
CA ALA A 3 15.66 2.27 3.00
C ALA A 3 14.14 2.11 2.79
N ALA A 4 13.67 2.20 1.53
CA ALA A 4 12.26 1.97 1.21
C ALA A 4 11.81 0.51 1.44
N ASN A 5 12.74 -0.44 1.34
CA ASN A 5 12.45 -1.84 1.62
C ASN A 5 12.20 -2.11 3.11
N PHE A 6 12.84 -1.38 4.02
CA PHE A 6 12.64 -1.56 5.47
C PHE A 6 11.18 -1.32 5.88
N ILE A 7 10.54 -0.30 5.31
CA ILE A 7 9.12 0.02 5.58
C ILE A 7 8.19 -1.05 5.03
N ARG A 8 8.59 -1.76 3.96
CA ARG A 8 7.80 -2.86 3.38
C ARG A 8 7.83 -4.14 4.21
N PHE A 9 8.82 -4.33 5.10
CA PHE A 9 8.91 -5.56 5.90
C PHE A 9 7.74 -5.74 6.86
N VAL A 10 7.28 -4.67 7.51
CA VAL A 10 6.15 -4.74 8.46
C VAL A 10 4.86 -5.20 7.76
N PRO A 11 4.41 -4.57 6.66
CA PRO A 11 3.21 -5.05 5.97
C PRO A 11 3.37 -6.42 5.30
N ILE A 12 4.57 -6.82 4.87
CA ILE A 12 4.80 -8.15 4.24
C ILE A 12 4.51 -9.31 5.20
N GLY A 13 4.90 -9.18 6.47
CA GLY A 13 4.57 -10.17 7.51
C GLY A 13 3.07 -10.37 7.64
N PHE A 14 2.31 -9.27 7.73
CA PHE A 14 0.84 -9.30 7.80
C PHE A 14 0.18 -9.85 6.54
N GLN A 15 0.70 -9.53 5.37
CA GLN A 15 0.17 -10.01 4.09
C GLN A 15 0.17 -11.53 3.97
N ARG A 16 1.24 -12.19 4.39
CA ARG A 16 1.35 -13.66 4.34
C ARG A 16 0.42 -14.34 5.34
N THR A 17 0.35 -13.79 6.55
CA THR A 17 -0.49 -14.32 7.63
C THR A 17 -1.98 -14.18 7.31
N VAL A 18 -2.41 -13.06 6.69
CA VAL A 18 -3.82 -12.85 6.31
C VAL A 18 -4.32 -13.90 5.34
N LEU A 19 -3.53 -14.26 4.34
CA LEU A 19 -3.94 -15.25 3.35
C LEU A 19 -4.26 -16.60 4.01
N SER A 20 -3.32 -17.14 4.79
CA SER A 20 -3.46 -18.46 5.42
C SER A 20 -4.55 -18.48 6.50
N GLN A 21 -4.61 -17.46 7.35
CA GLN A 21 -5.61 -17.38 8.41
C GLN A 21 -7.03 -17.16 7.86
N THR A 22 -7.18 -16.31 6.83
CA THR A 22 -8.49 -16.09 6.21
C THR A 22 -9.00 -17.36 5.53
N ALA A 23 -8.14 -18.10 4.84
CA ALA A 23 -8.51 -19.36 4.21
C ALA A 23 -8.93 -20.45 5.21
N ALA A 24 -8.40 -20.43 6.42
CA ALA A 24 -8.75 -21.37 7.49
C ALA A 24 -10.14 -21.11 8.13
N ILE A 25 -10.68 -19.90 8.00
CA ILE A 25 -11.98 -19.53 8.58
C ILE A 25 -13.11 -20.01 7.68
N LYS A 26 -14.02 -20.84 8.20
CA LYS A 26 -15.11 -21.44 7.40
C LYS A 26 -16.28 -20.49 7.12
N LYS A 27 -16.54 -19.48 7.96
CA LYS A 27 -17.67 -18.55 7.81
C LYS A 27 -17.24 -17.25 7.13
N GLU A 28 -17.87 -16.90 6.00
CA GLU A 28 -17.54 -15.69 5.19
C GLU A 28 -17.59 -14.39 6.02
N GLU A 29 -18.58 -14.22 6.87
CA GLU A 29 -18.70 -13.05 7.75
C GLU A 29 -17.50 -12.91 8.71
N SER A 30 -17.03 -14.04 9.26
CA SER A 30 -15.87 -14.07 10.14
C SER A 30 -14.57 -13.79 9.38
N GLN A 31 -14.48 -14.24 8.12
CA GLN A 31 -13.37 -13.93 7.23
C GLN A 31 -13.26 -12.42 6.97
N ILE A 32 -14.38 -11.78 6.61
CA ILE A 32 -14.43 -10.34 6.34
C ILE A 32 -14.05 -9.54 7.59
N ARG A 33 -14.59 -9.91 8.74
CA ARG A 33 -14.26 -9.28 10.04
C ARG A 33 -12.77 -9.41 10.36
N HIS A 34 -12.19 -10.58 10.11
CA HIS A 34 -10.76 -10.84 10.30
C HIS A 34 -9.90 -9.96 9.39
N ILE A 35 -10.23 -9.86 8.10
CA ILE A 35 -9.54 -9.02 7.13
C ILE A 35 -9.53 -7.55 7.58
N PHE A 36 -10.68 -7.00 7.97
CA PHE A 36 -10.76 -5.61 8.45
C PHE A 36 -9.97 -5.39 9.75
N ARG A 37 -10.02 -6.34 10.68
CA ARG A 37 -9.24 -6.25 11.93
C ARG A 37 -7.75 -6.23 11.63
N THR A 38 -7.29 -7.13 10.77
CA THR A 38 -5.87 -7.21 10.39
C THR A 38 -5.44 -6.00 9.57
N ALA A 39 -6.29 -5.50 8.67
CA ALA A 39 -6.03 -4.26 7.94
C ALA A 39 -5.89 -3.07 8.90
N LYS A 40 -6.78 -2.93 9.90
CA LYS A 40 -6.68 -1.89 10.93
C LYS A 40 -5.38 -1.98 11.74
N GLN A 41 -5.01 -3.18 12.16
CA GLN A 41 -3.74 -3.40 12.87
C GLN A 41 -2.53 -3.08 11.98
N GLY A 42 -2.57 -3.51 10.71
CA GLY A 42 -1.54 -3.19 9.72
C GLY A 42 -1.39 -1.70 9.47
N VAL A 43 -2.52 -0.96 9.36
CA VAL A 43 -2.51 0.52 9.26
C VAL A 43 -1.87 1.14 10.48
N LEU A 44 -2.28 0.74 11.68
CA LEU A 44 -1.76 1.31 12.93
C LEU A 44 -0.24 1.13 13.05
N LEU A 45 0.24 -0.09 12.80
CA LEU A 45 1.68 -0.39 12.85
C LEU A 45 2.45 0.32 11.74
N THR A 46 1.87 0.42 10.55
CA THR A 46 2.48 1.14 9.44
C THR A 46 2.58 2.64 9.75
N LEU A 47 1.53 3.25 10.32
CA LEU A 47 1.57 4.64 10.76
C LEU A 47 2.60 4.87 11.87
N LEU A 48 2.68 3.97 12.84
CA LEU A 48 3.67 4.04 13.91
C LEU A 48 5.11 3.98 13.37
N ALA A 49 5.34 3.19 12.32
CA ALA A 49 6.64 3.10 11.67
C ALA A 49 6.94 4.29 10.74
N ILE A 50 5.92 4.80 10.03
CA ILE A 50 6.08 5.88 9.06
C ILE A 50 6.37 7.21 9.73
N VAL A 51 5.70 7.56 10.84
CA VAL A 51 5.84 8.86 11.48
C VAL A 51 7.31 9.18 11.82
N PRO A 52 8.05 8.34 12.57
CA PRO A 52 9.45 8.61 12.85
C PRO A 52 10.32 8.55 11.60
N PHE A 53 10.04 7.63 10.68
CA PHE A 53 10.82 7.51 9.46
C PHE A 53 10.63 8.72 8.53
N PHE A 54 9.41 9.23 8.40
CA PHE A 54 9.11 10.43 7.61
C PHE A 54 9.79 11.68 8.18
N ALA A 55 9.87 11.80 9.51
CA ALA A 55 10.57 12.89 10.18
C ALA A 55 12.09 12.79 9.97
N MET A 56 12.65 11.60 10.04
CA MET A 56 14.10 11.38 9.99
C MET A 56 14.65 11.22 8.57
N ILE A 57 13.82 11.08 7.54
CA ILE A 57 14.27 10.75 6.18
C ILE A 57 15.23 11.79 5.58
N GLY A 58 15.03 13.07 5.91
CA GLY A 58 15.93 14.16 5.49
C GLY A 58 17.32 14.01 6.10
N ILE A 59 17.39 13.81 7.41
CA ILE A 59 18.64 13.61 8.15
C ILE A 59 19.35 12.35 7.66
N PHE A 60 18.58 11.27 7.42
CA PHE A 60 19.12 10.01 6.94
C PHE A 60 19.73 10.14 5.53
N ILE A 61 19.04 10.82 4.61
CA ILE A 61 19.54 11.04 3.24
C ILE A 61 20.81 11.89 3.26
N GLN A 62 20.82 12.98 4.02
CA GLN A 62 21.96 13.86 4.13
C GLN A 62 23.18 13.15 4.75
N PHE A 63 22.96 12.36 5.81
CA PHE A 63 24.03 11.61 6.47
C PHE A 63 24.56 10.45 5.60
N ALA A 64 23.68 9.72 4.92
CA ALA A 64 24.07 8.52 4.16
C ALA A 64 24.60 8.81 2.76
N TYR A 65 24.12 9.90 2.13
CA TYR A 65 24.41 10.22 0.72
C TYR A 65 25.02 11.61 0.50
N GLY A 66 25.05 12.45 1.54
CA GLY A 66 25.60 13.82 1.48
C GLY A 66 24.60 14.86 0.96
N ASP A 67 25.04 16.12 1.00
CA ASP A 67 24.20 17.28 0.66
C ASP A 67 23.70 17.31 -0.77
N ALA A 68 24.43 16.69 -1.70
CA ALA A 68 24.02 16.59 -3.11
C ALA A 68 22.69 15.84 -3.33
N PHE A 69 22.21 15.07 -2.36
CA PHE A 69 20.99 14.27 -2.43
C PHE A 69 19.80 14.86 -1.66
N VAL A 70 19.92 16.05 -1.09
CA VAL A 70 18.85 16.71 -0.33
C VAL A 70 17.60 16.92 -1.19
N ASP A 71 17.74 17.18 -2.48
CA ASP A 71 16.64 17.32 -3.43
C ASP A 71 15.83 16.02 -3.64
N ALA A 72 16.38 14.87 -3.23
CA ALA A 72 15.65 13.59 -3.26
C ALA A 72 14.71 13.40 -2.06
N VAL A 73 14.81 14.24 -1.01
CA VAL A 73 13.97 14.11 0.20
C VAL A 73 12.47 14.18 -0.10
N PRO A 74 11.94 15.12 -0.91
CA PRO A 74 10.53 15.16 -1.26
C PRO A 74 10.07 13.88 -1.97
N VAL A 75 10.89 13.37 -2.89
CA VAL A 75 10.61 12.12 -3.61
C VAL A 75 10.55 10.93 -2.64
N ALA A 76 11.52 10.84 -1.73
CA ALA A 76 11.58 9.79 -0.73
C ALA A 76 10.36 9.83 0.20
N ARG A 77 9.90 11.01 0.62
CA ARG A 77 8.67 11.17 1.42
C ARG A 77 7.43 10.66 0.71
N VAL A 78 7.26 11.00 -0.57
CA VAL A 78 6.14 10.51 -1.39
C VAL A 78 6.20 8.99 -1.54
N LEU A 79 7.38 8.42 -1.76
CA LEU A 79 7.55 6.96 -1.87
C LEU A 79 7.27 6.23 -0.56
N VAL A 80 7.57 6.83 0.58
CA VAL A 80 7.21 6.28 1.90
C VAL A 80 5.69 6.19 2.06
N LEU A 81 4.96 7.24 1.69
CA LEU A 81 3.50 7.22 1.70
C LEU A 81 2.94 6.21 0.70
N ALA A 82 3.51 6.14 -0.50
CA ALA A 82 3.12 5.15 -1.50
C ALA A 82 3.33 3.72 -1.00
N ALA A 83 4.46 3.44 -0.32
CA ALA A 83 4.74 2.14 0.28
C ALA A 83 3.73 1.75 1.38
N ALA A 84 3.26 2.73 2.17
CA ALA A 84 2.22 2.51 3.18
C ALA A 84 0.90 2.08 2.57
N VAL A 85 0.44 2.82 1.55
CA VAL A 85 -0.80 2.51 0.84
C VAL A 85 -0.69 1.16 0.12
N ALA A 86 0.46 0.88 -0.51
CA ALA A 86 0.74 -0.42 -1.12
C ALA A 86 0.69 -1.58 -0.11
N GLY A 87 1.21 -1.36 1.11
CA GLY A 87 1.13 -2.34 2.20
C GLY A 87 -0.31 -2.67 2.57
N LEU A 88 -1.17 -1.66 2.71
CA LEU A 88 -2.59 -1.83 3.00
C LEU A 88 -3.32 -2.56 1.85
N SER A 89 -3.06 -2.16 0.61
CA SER A 89 -3.59 -2.84 -0.58
C SER A 89 -3.20 -4.32 -0.61
N GLY A 90 -1.95 -4.63 -0.23
CA GLY A 90 -1.46 -6.01 -0.14
C GLY A 90 -2.19 -6.84 0.93
N ILE A 91 -2.50 -6.27 2.10
CA ILE A 91 -3.29 -6.94 3.14
C ILE A 91 -4.69 -7.26 2.63
N LEU A 92 -5.38 -6.27 2.04
CA LEU A 92 -6.72 -6.44 1.48
C LEU A 92 -6.73 -7.42 0.30
N GLY A 93 -5.74 -7.32 -0.59
CA GLY A 93 -5.60 -8.21 -1.74
C GLY A 93 -5.37 -9.67 -1.34
N ASN A 94 -4.53 -9.93 -0.34
CA ASN A 94 -4.35 -11.28 0.20
C ASN A 94 -5.58 -11.77 0.96
N GLY A 95 -6.32 -10.87 1.61
CA GLY A 95 -7.65 -11.16 2.15
C GLY A 95 -8.63 -11.62 1.05
N ALA A 96 -8.66 -10.95 -0.11
CA ALA A 96 -9.48 -11.33 -1.25
C ALA A 96 -9.11 -12.72 -1.80
N LYS A 97 -7.83 -13.05 -1.87
CA LYS A 97 -7.36 -14.39 -2.22
C LYS A 97 -7.79 -15.42 -1.17
N GLY A 98 -7.70 -15.08 0.12
CA GLY A 98 -8.08 -15.96 1.23
C GLY A 98 -9.56 -16.34 1.25
N ILE A 99 -10.45 -15.46 0.78
CA ILE A 99 -11.88 -15.77 0.60
C ILE A 99 -12.19 -16.41 -0.77
N GLY A 100 -11.18 -16.83 -1.52
CA GLY A 100 -11.36 -17.50 -2.82
C GLY A 100 -11.74 -16.57 -3.98
N LYS A 101 -11.53 -15.25 -3.85
CA LYS A 101 -11.88 -14.26 -4.88
C LYS A 101 -10.67 -13.48 -5.41
N PRO A 102 -9.66 -14.16 -6.00
CA PRO A 102 -8.43 -13.52 -6.47
C PRO A 102 -8.65 -12.51 -7.61
N LEU A 103 -9.71 -12.67 -8.41
CA LEU A 103 -10.07 -11.77 -9.51
C LEU A 103 -10.31 -10.33 -9.03
N VAL A 104 -10.79 -10.16 -7.79
CA VAL A 104 -11.01 -8.82 -7.22
C VAL A 104 -9.71 -8.04 -7.12
N LEU A 105 -8.64 -8.70 -6.67
CA LEU A 105 -7.32 -8.09 -6.64
C LEU A 105 -6.85 -7.77 -8.05
N MET A 106 -7.03 -8.68 -9.00
CA MET A 106 -6.63 -8.47 -10.39
C MET A 106 -7.30 -7.21 -10.97
N TYR A 107 -8.62 -7.04 -10.80
CA TYR A 107 -9.32 -5.84 -11.27
C TYR A 107 -8.86 -4.56 -10.57
N ALA A 108 -8.58 -4.62 -9.27
CA ALA A 108 -8.05 -3.49 -8.54
C ALA A 108 -6.64 -3.10 -9.04
N GLU A 109 -5.79 -4.07 -9.33
CA GLU A 109 -4.45 -3.87 -9.90
C GLU A 109 -4.50 -3.30 -11.33
N ILE A 110 -5.46 -3.74 -12.16
CA ILE A 110 -5.69 -3.15 -13.48
C ILE A 110 -6.06 -1.66 -13.34
N GLY A 111 -6.91 -1.30 -12.36
CA GLY A 111 -7.20 0.10 -12.06
C GLY A 111 -5.95 0.91 -11.73
N GLY A 112 -5.07 0.38 -10.88
CA GLY A 112 -3.77 0.99 -10.57
C GLY A 112 -2.85 1.10 -11.79
N LEU A 113 -2.84 0.07 -12.65
CA LEU A 113 -2.06 0.06 -13.89
C LEU A 113 -2.51 1.18 -14.84
N ILE A 114 -3.82 1.37 -15.01
CA ILE A 114 -4.38 2.46 -15.84
C ILE A 114 -3.91 3.82 -15.31
N VAL A 115 -3.97 4.03 -13.99
CA VAL A 115 -3.48 5.27 -13.36
C VAL A 115 -1.99 5.45 -13.62
N THR A 116 -1.19 4.40 -13.53
CA THR A 116 0.24 4.45 -13.80
C THR A 116 0.52 4.78 -15.27
N ALA A 117 -0.17 4.10 -16.20
CA ALA A 117 0.01 4.30 -17.64
C ALA A 117 -0.40 5.72 -18.09
N ALA A 118 -1.41 6.32 -17.49
CA ALA A 118 -1.81 7.69 -17.79
C ALA A 118 -0.98 8.73 -17.01
N GLY A 119 -0.67 8.46 -15.75
CA GLY A 119 0.01 9.41 -14.86
C GLY A 119 1.48 9.62 -15.19
N LEU A 120 2.20 8.55 -15.55
CA LEU A 120 3.64 8.67 -15.88
C LEU A 120 3.91 9.64 -17.04
N PRO A 121 3.28 9.51 -18.23
CA PRO A 121 3.55 10.43 -19.34
C PRO A 121 3.10 11.86 -19.05
N LEU A 122 2.14 12.07 -18.15
CA LEU A 122 1.63 13.40 -17.80
C LEU A 122 2.49 14.10 -16.72
N LEU A 123 2.93 13.37 -15.70
CA LEU A 123 3.59 13.94 -14.52
C LEU A 123 5.11 13.86 -14.59
N LEU A 124 5.67 12.84 -15.23
CA LEU A 124 7.13 12.67 -15.32
C LEU A 124 7.80 13.82 -16.08
N PRO A 125 7.29 14.31 -17.25
CA PRO A 125 7.89 15.43 -17.96
C PRO A 125 7.83 16.75 -17.20
N LYS A 126 6.79 16.93 -16.33
CA LYS A 126 6.56 18.19 -15.59
C LYS A 126 7.28 18.24 -14.25
N LEU A 127 7.32 17.13 -13.55
CA LEU A 127 7.79 17.02 -12.16
C LEU A 127 8.99 16.09 -11.99
N GLY A 128 9.52 15.56 -13.08
CA GLY A 128 10.66 14.63 -13.04
C GLY A 128 10.35 13.40 -12.17
N ILE A 129 11.33 12.97 -11.41
CA ILE A 129 11.23 11.78 -10.52
C ILE A 129 10.12 11.94 -9.48
N LEU A 130 9.83 13.16 -9.01
CA LEU A 130 8.73 13.43 -8.09
C LEU A 130 7.39 13.06 -8.72
N GLY A 131 7.20 13.35 -10.02
CA GLY A 131 6.01 12.97 -10.78
C GLY A 131 5.79 11.46 -10.82
N ALA A 132 6.86 10.67 -10.97
CA ALA A 132 6.78 9.21 -10.90
C ALA A 132 6.38 8.72 -9.51
N GLY A 133 6.90 9.35 -8.44
CA GLY A 133 6.51 9.05 -7.06
C GLY A 133 5.03 9.33 -6.79
N ILE A 134 4.52 10.48 -7.22
CA ILE A 134 3.11 10.87 -7.11
C ILE A 134 2.22 9.89 -7.88
N THR A 135 2.60 9.55 -9.11
CA THR A 135 1.86 8.56 -9.91
C THR A 135 1.74 7.22 -9.20
N SER A 136 2.84 6.74 -8.61
CA SER A 136 2.84 5.49 -7.84
C SER A 136 1.91 5.57 -6.63
N LEU A 137 1.93 6.68 -5.89
CA LEU A 137 1.03 6.92 -4.76
C LEU A 137 -0.44 6.88 -5.21
N MET A 138 -0.78 7.57 -6.30
CA MET A 138 -2.14 7.59 -6.86
C MET A 138 -2.58 6.20 -7.31
N ALA A 139 -1.71 5.44 -7.98
CA ALA A 139 -2.00 4.08 -8.43
C ALA A 139 -2.32 3.15 -7.25
N TYR A 140 -1.48 3.13 -6.21
CA TYR A 140 -1.73 2.33 -5.02
C TYR A 140 -2.98 2.78 -4.26
N PHE A 141 -3.25 4.09 -4.25
CA PHE A 141 -4.46 4.63 -3.62
C PHE A 141 -5.73 4.15 -4.33
N VAL A 142 -5.75 4.17 -5.67
CA VAL A 142 -6.87 3.65 -6.47
C VAL A 142 -7.05 2.16 -6.24
N THR A 143 -5.98 1.37 -6.28
CA THR A 143 -6.03 -0.07 -5.97
C THR A 143 -6.62 -0.33 -4.58
N CYS A 144 -6.17 0.43 -3.57
CA CYS A 144 -6.67 0.33 -2.20
C CYS A 144 -8.16 0.67 -2.11
N LEU A 145 -8.59 1.77 -2.74
CA LEU A 145 -10.00 2.19 -2.75
C LEU A 145 -10.91 1.15 -3.38
N LEU A 146 -10.52 0.56 -4.50
CA LEU A 146 -11.30 -0.47 -5.18
C LEU A 146 -11.47 -1.70 -4.28
N LEU A 147 -10.40 -2.12 -3.60
CA LEU A 147 -10.46 -3.24 -2.65
C LEU A 147 -11.35 -2.92 -1.44
N VAL A 148 -11.21 -1.75 -0.84
CA VAL A 148 -12.05 -1.31 0.29
C VAL A 148 -13.51 -1.27 -0.13
N PHE A 149 -13.82 -0.67 -1.28
CA PHE A 149 -15.19 -0.57 -1.79
C PHE A 149 -15.81 -1.96 -2.00
N TYR A 150 -15.04 -2.90 -2.55
CA TYR A 150 -15.48 -4.27 -2.71
C TYR A 150 -15.83 -4.94 -1.38
N PHE A 151 -14.95 -4.85 -0.37
CA PHE A 151 -15.20 -5.43 0.94
C PHE A 151 -16.39 -4.78 1.67
N LEU A 152 -16.56 -3.47 1.55
CA LEU A 152 -17.71 -2.77 2.11
C LEU A 152 -19.03 -3.21 1.45
N LYS A 153 -19.02 -3.45 0.12
CA LYS A 153 -20.19 -3.96 -0.60
C LYS A 153 -20.59 -5.37 -0.15
N ILE A 154 -19.62 -6.26 0.06
CA ILE A 154 -19.90 -7.62 0.56
C ILE A 154 -20.45 -7.56 1.99
N ARG A 155 -19.82 -6.77 2.87
CA ARG A 155 -20.27 -6.62 4.25
C ARG A 155 -21.72 -6.15 4.34
N ARG A 156 -22.14 -5.23 3.46
CA ARG A 156 -23.54 -4.76 3.39
C ARG A 156 -24.54 -5.84 2.96
N LYS A 157 -24.09 -6.84 2.19
CA LYS A 157 -24.96 -7.95 1.77
C LYS A 157 -25.08 -9.07 2.80
N SER A 158 -24.16 -9.10 3.75
CA SER A 158 -24.12 -10.11 4.83
C SER A 158 -24.86 -9.69 6.10
N ASN A 159 -25.25 -8.41 6.22
CA ASN A 159 -26.16 -7.88 7.24
C ASN A 159 -27.59 -7.74 6.69
#